data_f18a614efbf6f825a27ee7d6cb26f44d
#
_entry.id   f18a614efbf6f825a27ee7d6cb26f44d
#
_cell.length_a   1.000
_cell.length_b   1.000
_cell.length_c   1.000
_cell.angle_alpha   90.00
_cell.angle_beta   90.00
_cell.angle_gamma   90.00
#
_symmetry.space_group_name_H-M   'P 1'
#
loop_
_entity.id
_entity.type
_entity.pdbx_description
1 polymer ?
#
loop_
_entity_poly.entity_id
_entity_poly.type
_entity_poly.pdbx_seq_one_letter_code
_entity_poly.pdbx_strand_id
1 'polypeptide(L)'
;VLVFVLFVLGCSNEYEIILDSDYSPMLEEIVLNPNKDVYFGDTHVHTGYSFDAFLLGTNLDPQASYEYAQGNKVYNAIGEELQIARPLDFLAVTDHAIFLGVMKEWAADNPKFNAEHFLKYKGINSNKDNYTTIKAAERIKLFRETFRDDVTRKGSLFDIVKAYIFDYFPFASSGYDHETHLESWEETVMAANRNYKPGQFTTFIGYEWTTGTQEPETASYHRNVIFNSYIAPVRPFSRFDSTYPEDLWDWMDNLRNKGIDSIAILHNSNGSNGNAFPNTYTDGRPIDQDYSSQRMRNEPIIEIAQQKGQSETHPKLSPNDPWASYAILNTRKGNIQLYSSPSGSYAREALQKGLALKKENRGNPYKFGFIGSSDVHNAA
;
A
#
# COMPACT_ATOMS: atom_id res chain seq x y z
N VAL A 1 44.99 -23.67 11.76
CA VAL A 1 44.71 -22.28 12.17
C VAL A 1 43.64 -21.74 11.23
N LEU A 2 42.38 -21.83 11.66
CA LEU A 2 41.23 -21.25 10.93
C LEU A 2 41.17 -19.77 11.34
N VAL A 3 41.46 -18.89 10.42
CA VAL A 3 41.23 -17.43 10.59
C VAL A 3 39.76 -17.18 10.31
N PHE A 4 38.96 -16.96 11.35
CA PHE A 4 37.63 -16.38 11.25
C PHE A 4 37.82 -14.89 10.94
N VAL A 5 37.62 -14.50 9.68
CA VAL A 5 37.43 -13.10 9.32
C VAL A 5 36.00 -12.77 9.68
N LEU A 6 35.79 -12.13 10.82
CA LEU A 6 34.54 -11.41 11.13
C LEU A 6 34.46 -10.25 10.19
N PHE A 7 33.70 -10.37 9.08
CA PHE A 7 33.13 -9.25 8.40
C PHE A 7 32.08 -8.66 9.34
N VAL A 8 32.42 -7.55 9.98
CA VAL A 8 31.42 -6.64 10.52
C VAL A 8 30.76 -6.03 9.28
N LEU A 9 29.71 -6.66 8.79
CA LEU A 9 28.78 -6.05 7.85
C LEU A 9 28.19 -4.84 8.58
N GLY A 10 28.59 -3.66 8.15
CA GLY A 10 27.97 -2.44 8.61
C GLY A 10 26.46 -2.59 8.38
N CYS A 11 25.66 -2.37 9.42
CA CYS A 11 24.25 -2.15 9.26
C CYS A 11 24.10 -1.07 8.19
N SER A 12 23.67 -1.44 6.99
CA SER A 12 23.12 -0.46 6.05
C SER A 12 22.06 0.29 6.84
N ASN A 13 22.16 1.62 6.87
CA ASN A 13 21.22 2.44 7.59
C ASN A 13 19.83 2.22 6.94
N GLU A 14 19.02 1.30 7.48
CA GLU A 14 17.62 1.06 7.09
C GLU A 14 16.75 2.32 7.18
N TYR A 15 17.36 3.44 7.53
CA TYR A 15 16.74 4.73 7.85
C TYR A 15 17.40 5.89 7.10
N GLU A 16 18.04 5.62 5.97
CA GLU A 16 18.41 6.70 5.05
C GLU A 16 17.13 7.37 4.55
N ILE A 17 17.19 8.69 4.43
CA ILE A 17 16.04 9.53 4.11
C ILE A 17 16.24 10.04 2.69
N ILE A 18 15.20 10.01 1.87
CA ILE A 18 15.19 10.74 0.60
C ILE A 18 15.02 12.22 0.96
N LEU A 19 16.08 13.00 0.69
CA LEU A 19 16.05 14.44 0.70
C LEU A 19 16.03 14.91 -0.76
N ASP A 20 14.91 15.46 -1.19
CA ASP A 20 14.92 16.25 -2.42
C ASP A 20 15.68 17.54 -2.15
N SER A 21 16.93 17.62 -2.64
CA SER A 21 17.81 18.77 -2.42
C SER A 21 17.26 20.05 -3.07
N ASP A 22 16.38 19.92 -4.04
CA ASP A 22 15.78 21.01 -4.80
C ASP A 22 14.41 21.42 -4.23
N TYR A 23 13.85 20.62 -3.30
CA TYR A 23 12.58 20.89 -2.66
C TYR A 23 12.78 21.64 -1.35
N SER A 24 12.41 22.90 -1.34
CA SER A 24 12.26 23.70 -0.12
C SER A 24 10.77 23.98 0.07
N PRO A 25 10.08 23.37 1.05
CA PRO A 25 8.68 23.67 1.28
C PRO A 25 8.54 25.16 1.60
N MET A 26 7.71 25.87 0.83
CA MET A 26 7.27 27.19 1.22
C MET A 26 6.41 27.03 2.47
N LEU A 27 6.98 27.40 3.62
CA LEU A 27 6.23 27.50 4.87
C LEU A 27 5.38 28.76 4.81
N GLU A 28 4.22 28.67 4.17
CA GLU A 28 3.20 29.70 4.28
C GLU A 28 2.54 29.61 5.66
N GLU A 29 2.28 30.77 6.27
CA GLU A 29 1.55 30.83 7.51
C GLU A 29 0.10 30.35 7.27
N ILE A 30 -0.23 29.14 7.76
CA ILE A 30 -1.56 28.55 7.60
C ILE A 30 -2.52 29.30 8.50
N VAL A 31 -3.40 30.10 7.95
CA VAL A 31 -4.51 30.72 8.69
C VAL A 31 -5.59 29.65 8.89
N LEU A 32 -5.67 29.15 10.14
CA LEU A 32 -6.69 28.16 10.48
C LEU A 32 -8.09 28.76 10.45
N ASN A 33 -8.98 28.16 9.66
CA ASN A 33 -10.40 28.48 9.69
C ASN A 33 -11.04 27.88 10.96
N PRO A 34 -11.56 28.72 11.89
CA PRO A 34 -12.15 28.21 13.13
C PRO A 34 -13.43 27.39 12.88
N ASN A 35 -14.09 27.56 11.75
CA ASN A 35 -15.29 26.82 11.38
C ASN A 35 -14.98 25.49 10.69
N LYS A 36 -13.70 25.17 10.45
CA LYS A 36 -13.20 24.05 9.64
C LYS A 36 -13.73 24.08 8.20
N ASP A 37 -12.87 23.76 7.27
CA ASP A 37 -13.23 23.58 5.85
C ASP A 37 -13.47 22.11 5.55
N VAL A 38 -14.20 21.84 4.47
CA VAL A 38 -14.42 20.50 3.95
C VAL A 38 -13.50 20.32 2.75
N TYR A 39 -12.65 19.30 2.81
CA TYR A 39 -11.71 18.95 1.76
C TYR A 39 -12.11 17.64 1.11
N PHE A 40 -11.95 17.56 -0.21
CA PHE A 40 -12.25 16.38 -1.03
C PHE A 40 -10.98 15.90 -1.70
N GLY A 41 -10.65 14.64 -1.51
CA GLY A 41 -9.46 14.04 -2.09
C GLY A 41 -9.50 12.53 -2.01
N ASP A 42 -8.41 11.90 -2.41
CA ASP A 42 -8.27 10.46 -2.37
C ASP A 42 -6.94 10.06 -1.72
N THR A 43 -6.99 9.05 -0.87
CA THR A 43 -5.82 8.49 -0.20
C THR A 43 -5.51 7.07 -0.64
N HIS A 44 -6.12 6.62 -1.75
CA HIS A 44 -5.96 5.26 -2.22
C HIS A 44 -6.07 5.19 -3.75
N VAL A 45 -4.94 5.45 -4.41
CA VAL A 45 -4.84 5.48 -5.88
C VAL A 45 -3.61 4.70 -6.33
N HIS A 46 -3.81 3.80 -7.31
CA HIS A 46 -2.76 3.01 -7.94
C HIS A 46 -2.43 3.51 -9.33
N THR A 47 -1.14 3.59 -9.60
CA THR A 47 -0.57 3.97 -10.91
C THR A 47 0.02 2.76 -11.64
N GLY A 48 0.66 2.98 -12.78
CA GLY A 48 1.40 1.93 -13.47
C GLY A 48 2.59 1.37 -12.68
N TYR A 49 2.96 1.98 -11.55
CA TYR A 49 3.99 1.44 -10.65
C TYR A 49 3.44 0.35 -9.73
N SER A 50 2.14 0.32 -9.50
CA SER A 50 1.48 -0.81 -8.84
C SER A 50 1.42 -1.99 -9.79
N PHE A 51 1.91 -3.15 -9.35
CA PHE A 51 1.99 -4.33 -10.22
C PHE A 51 0.62 -4.72 -10.80
N ASP A 52 -0.43 -4.65 -10.00
CA ASP A 52 -1.79 -5.04 -10.42
C ASP A 52 -2.45 -4.00 -11.33
N ALA A 53 -2.28 -2.71 -11.09
CA ALA A 53 -2.73 -1.66 -11.98
C ALA A 53 -2.05 -1.78 -13.36
N PHE A 54 -0.73 -2.03 -13.40
CA PHE A 54 0.00 -2.30 -14.64
C PHE A 54 -0.54 -3.55 -15.36
N LEU A 55 -0.78 -4.65 -14.62
CA LEU A 55 -1.33 -5.88 -15.19
C LEU A 55 -2.72 -5.67 -15.82
N LEU A 56 -3.51 -4.76 -15.27
CA LEU A 56 -4.82 -4.37 -15.81
C LEU A 56 -4.72 -3.38 -16.98
N GLY A 57 -3.57 -2.79 -17.23
CA GLY A 57 -3.33 -1.96 -18.40
C GLY A 57 -3.00 -0.49 -18.11
N THR A 58 -2.82 -0.11 -16.87
CA THR A 58 -2.46 1.26 -16.48
C THR A 58 -0.99 1.54 -16.80
N ASN A 59 -0.74 2.64 -17.52
CA ASN A 59 0.60 3.09 -17.87
C ASN A 59 0.97 4.45 -17.26
N LEU A 60 0.00 5.19 -16.73
CA LEU A 60 0.24 6.46 -16.06
C LEU A 60 1.09 6.26 -14.80
N ASP A 61 1.99 7.18 -14.55
CA ASP A 61 2.89 7.21 -13.41
C ASP A 61 2.35 8.09 -12.26
N PRO A 62 3.02 8.17 -11.12
CA PRO A 62 2.62 9.01 -10.00
C PRO A 62 2.49 10.49 -10.37
N GLN A 63 3.37 11.02 -11.22
CA GLN A 63 3.32 12.41 -11.66
C GLN A 63 2.00 12.71 -12.40
N ALA A 64 1.62 11.86 -13.35
CA ALA A 64 0.38 12.01 -14.11
C ALA A 64 -0.86 11.91 -13.20
N SER A 65 -0.82 11.08 -12.16
CA SER A 65 -1.92 10.99 -11.20
C SER A 65 -2.13 12.29 -10.41
N TYR A 66 -1.04 12.92 -9.94
CA TYR A 66 -1.14 14.22 -9.28
C TYR A 66 -1.58 15.33 -10.25
N GLU A 67 -1.14 15.30 -11.50
CA GLU A 67 -1.59 16.25 -12.54
C GLU A 67 -3.10 16.11 -12.81
N TYR A 68 -3.59 14.89 -12.96
CA TYR A 68 -5.02 14.61 -13.12
C TYR A 68 -5.83 15.16 -11.94
N ALA A 69 -5.39 14.87 -10.71
CA ALA A 69 -6.10 15.34 -9.51
C ALA A 69 -6.20 16.85 -9.41
N GLN A 70 -5.25 17.58 -9.97
CA GLN A 70 -5.27 19.05 -10.08
C GLN A 70 -6.12 19.57 -11.24
N GLY A 71 -6.78 18.70 -12.01
CA GLY A 71 -7.63 19.08 -13.14
C GLY A 71 -6.91 19.20 -14.48
N ASN A 72 -5.64 18.79 -14.56
CA ASN A 72 -4.93 18.73 -15.82
C ASN A 72 -5.39 17.54 -16.67
N LYS A 73 -5.17 17.64 -17.97
CA LYS A 73 -5.42 16.55 -18.90
C LYS A 73 -4.28 15.55 -18.86
N VAL A 74 -4.62 14.27 -18.74
CA VAL A 74 -3.68 13.15 -18.89
C VAL A 74 -4.20 12.18 -19.94
N TYR A 75 -3.35 11.32 -20.47
CA TYR A 75 -3.73 10.39 -21.54
C TYR A 75 -3.45 8.95 -21.10
N ASN A 76 -4.48 8.11 -21.15
CA ASN A 76 -4.34 6.70 -20.82
C ASN A 76 -3.55 5.92 -21.88
N ALA A 77 -3.37 4.63 -21.67
CA ALA A 77 -2.56 3.75 -22.53
C ALA A 77 -3.02 3.69 -24.00
N ILE A 78 -4.28 4.02 -24.29
CA ILE A 78 -4.83 4.03 -25.66
C ILE A 78 -4.94 5.43 -26.26
N GLY A 79 -4.45 6.45 -25.55
CA GLY A 79 -4.44 7.84 -25.99
C GLY A 79 -5.76 8.58 -25.76
N GLU A 80 -6.67 8.04 -24.96
CA GLU A 80 -7.86 8.77 -24.53
C GLU A 80 -7.52 9.81 -23.48
N GLU A 81 -8.08 11.00 -23.66
CA GLU A 81 -7.95 12.10 -22.71
C GLU A 81 -8.80 11.83 -21.47
N LEU A 82 -8.17 11.96 -20.31
CA LEU A 82 -8.81 11.92 -19.00
C LEU A 82 -8.64 13.27 -18.33
N GLN A 83 -9.72 13.83 -17.80
CA GLN A 83 -9.70 15.07 -17.04
C GLN A 83 -10.81 15.06 -16.00
N ILE A 84 -10.45 15.28 -14.74
CA ILE A 84 -11.44 15.41 -13.68
C ILE A 84 -12.20 16.74 -13.81
N ALA A 85 -13.52 16.69 -13.66
CA ALA A 85 -14.36 17.89 -13.80
C ALA A 85 -14.17 18.93 -12.68
N ARG A 86 -13.84 18.46 -11.49
CA ARG A 86 -13.52 19.27 -10.32
C ARG A 86 -12.20 18.80 -9.72
N PRO A 87 -11.17 19.64 -9.66
CA PRO A 87 -9.92 19.30 -9.00
C PRO A 87 -10.15 18.86 -7.56
N LEU A 88 -9.30 17.94 -7.10
CA LEU A 88 -9.26 17.51 -5.71
C LEU A 88 -8.50 18.53 -4.86
N ASP A 89 -8.76 18.51 -3.56
CA ASP A 89 -8.02 19.33 -2.58
C ASP A 89 -6.75 18.61 -2.10
N PHE A 90 -6.75 17.27 -2.14
CA PHE A 90 -5.59 16.45 -1.78
C PHE A 90 -5.55 15.10 -2.50
N LEU A 91 -4.34 14.53 -2.62
CA LEU A 91 -4.13 13.18 -3.14
C LEU A 91 -2.94 12.49 -2.45
N ALA A 92 -3.06 11.18 -2.24
CA ALA A 92 -1.95 10.28 -2.01
C ALA A 92 -1.94 9.17 -3.07
N VAL A 93 -0.87 9.06 -3.83
CA VAL A 93 -0.59 7.85 -4.61
C VAL A 93 -0.08 6.78 -3.66
N THR A 94 -0.69 5.59 -3.69
CA THR A 94 -0.42 4.51 -2.75
C THR A 94 -0.20 3.18 -3.47
N ASP A 95 0.71 3.18 -4.43
CA ASP A 95 1.11 1.98 -5.15
C ASP A 95 1.60 0.88 -4.19
N HIS A 96 1.35 -0.37 -4.54
CA HIS A 96 1.83 -1.51 -3.75
C HIS A 96 3.35 -1.48 -3.58
N ALA A 97 3.85 -1.48 -2.36
CA ALA A 97 5.28 -1.53 -2.07
C ALA A 97 5.95 -2.81 -2.56
N ILE A 98 5.20 -3.90 -2.67
CA ILE A 98 5.71 -5.13 -3.27
C ILE A 98 5.79 -4.99 -4.80
N PHE A 99 6.95 -5.26 -5.39
CA PHE A 99 7.22 -5.15 -6.83
C PHE A 99 6.96 -3.76 -7.43
N LEU A 100 7.12 -2.70 -6.62
CA LEU A 100 6.89 -1.31 -7.03
C LEU A 100 7.70 -0.97 -8.29
N GLY A 101 7.02 -0.56 -9.36
CA GLY A 101 7.58 -0.19 -10.65
C GLY A 101 8.13 -1.34 -11.50
N VAL A 102 8.46 -2.48 -10.92
CA VAL A 102 9.23 -3.56 -11.56
C VAL A 102 8.63 -4.03 -12.88
N MET A 103 7.34 -4.32 -12.90
CA MET A 103 6.68 -4.83 -14.12
C MET A 103 6.62 -3.77 -15.23
N LYS A 104 6.35 -2.52 -14.87
CA LYS A 104 6.28 -1.40 -15.80
C LYS A 104 7.64 -1.14 -16.44
N GLU A 105 8.68 -1.03 -15.61
CA GLU A 105 10.03 -0.72 -16.08
C GLU A 105 10.63 -1.84 -16.93
N TRP A 106 10.43 -3.09 -16.57
CA TRP A 106 10.88 -4.22 -17.40
C TRP A 106 10.17 -4.28 -18.76
N ALA A 107 8.93 -3.83 -18.83
CA ALA A 107 8.17 -3.76 -20.07
C ALA A 107 8.48 -2.50 -20.90
N ALA A 108 9.00 -1.44 -20.29
CA ALA A 108 9.34 -0.19 -20.95
C ALA A 108 10.46 -0.37 -21.99
N ASP A 109 10.53 0.52 -22.98
CA ASP A 109 11.63 0.59 -23.94
C ASP A 109 12.84 1.27 -23.31
N ASN A 110 13.41 0.61 -22.28
CA ASN A 110 14.55 1.09 -21.52
C ASN A 110 15.77 0.22 -21.84
N PRO A 111 16.90 0.80 -22.29
CA PRO A 111 18.13 0.07 -22.60
C PRO A 111 18.67 -0.80 -21.45
N LYS A 112 18.44 -0.43 -20.20
CA LYS A 112 18.78 -1.20 -19.00
C LYS A 112 18.19 -2.62 -19.04
N PHE A 113 17.01 -2.79 -19.65
CA PHE A 113 16.26 -4.05 -19.72
C PHE A 113 16.22 -4.67 -21.12
N ASN A 114 17.29 -4.53 -21.90
CA ASN A 114 17.39 -5.13 -23.24
C ASN A 114 18.05 -6.52 -23.27
N ALA A 115 18.48 -7.06 -22.11
CA ALA A 115 18.99 -8.42 -22.03
C ALA A 115 17.92 -9.46 -22.43
N GLU A 116 18.34 -10.62 -22.96
CA GLU A 116 17.46 -11.64 -23.54
C GLU A 116 16.31 -12.05 -22.59
N HIS A 117 16.60 -12.18 -21.29
CA HIS A 117 15.59 -12.59 -20.30
C HIS A 117 14.49 -11.55 -20.06
N PHE A 118 14.70 -10.27 -20.43
CA PHE A 118 13.68 -9.21 -20.36
C PHE A 118 12.81 -9.13 -21.62
N LEU A 119 13.21 -9.74 -22.75
CA LEU A 119 12.48 -9.60 -24.01
C LEU A 119 11.01 -10.05 -23.91
N LYS A 120 10.72 -11.03 -23.06
CA LYS A 120 9.34 -11.49 -22.80
C LYS A 120 8.42 -10.41 -22.21
N TYR A 121 9.00 -9.40 -21.54
CA TYR A 121 8.23 -8.30 -20.92
C TYR A 121 7.95 -7.16 -21.90
N LYS A 122 8.77 -6.98 -22.94
CA LYS A 122 8.60 -5.90 -23.93
C LYS A 122 7.25 -5.96 -24.66
N GLY A 123 6.75 -7.15 -24.93
CA GLY A 123 5.46 -7.34 -25.63
C GLY A 123 4.21 -7.13 -24.77
N ILE A 124 4.37 -6.85 -23.48
CA ILE A 124 3.24 -6.68 -22.55
C ILE A 124 3.08 -5.25 -22.04
N ASN A 125 3.92 -4.31 -22.49
CA ASN A 125 3.75 -2.91 -22.13
C ASN A 125 2.36 -2.42 -22.54
N SER A 126 1.73 -1.62 -21.66
CA SER A 126 0.38 -1.10 -21.90
C SER A 126 0.43 0.06 -22.89
N ASN A 127 -0.11 -0.17 -24.07
CA ASN A 127 -0.22 0.80 -25.14
C ASN A 127 -1.47 0.49 -25.98
N LYS A 128 -1.72 1.29 -27.02
CA LYS A 128 -2.90 1.15 -27.89
C LYS A 128 -3.12 -0.25 -28.43
N ASP A 129 -2.06 -0.97 -28.76
CA ASP A 129 -2.14 -2.30 -29.38
C ASP A 129 -2.31 -3.42 -28.32
N ASN A 130 -1.93 -3.14 -27.07
CA ASN A 130 -1.90 -4.10 -25.97
C ASN A 130 -2.99 -3.86 -24.89
N TYR A 131 -3.85 -2.86 -25.07
CA TYR A 131 -4.93 -2.55 -24.13
C TYR A 131 -6.17 -3.41 -24.41
N THR A 132 -6.09 -4.69 -24.07
CA THR A 132 -7.20 -5.65 -24.23
C THR A 132 -7.27 -6.60 -23.04
N THR A 133 -8.44 -7.20 -22.81
CA THR A 133 -8.61 -8.22 -21.76
C THR A 133 -7.73 -9.45 -21.98
N ILE A 134 -7.47 -9.82 -23.24
CA ILE A 134 -6.55 -10.92 -23.59
C ILE A 134 -5.14 -10.56 -23.14
N LYS A 135 -4.68 -9.35 -23.44
CA LYS A 135 -3.34 -8.89 -23.04
C LYS A 135 -3.21 -8.70 -21.54
N ALA A 136 -4.26 -8.28 -20.84
CA ALA A 136 -4.29 -8.28 -19.39
C ALA A 136 -4.12 -9.70 -18.81
N ALA A 137 -4.77 -10.69 -19.39
CA ALA A 137 -4.60 -12.09 -18.98
C ALA A 137 -3.18 -12.61 -19.24
N GLU A 138 -2.55 -12.22 -20.35
CA GLU A 138 -1.15 -12.53 -20.65
C GLU A 138 -0.18 -11.90 -19.65
N ARG A 139 -0.40 -10.61 -19.28
CA ARG A 139 0.37 -9.92 -18.22
C ARG A 139 0.25 -10.62 -16.86
N ILE A 140 -0.96 -10.96 -16.46
CA ILE A 140 -1.22 -11.68 -15.20
C ILE A 140 -0.52 -13.05 -15.21
N LYS A 141 -0.59 -13.79 -16.34
CA LYS A 141 0.07 -15.08 -16.46
C LYS A 141 1.58 -14.93 -16.32
N LEU A 142 2.19 -13.99 -17.04
CA LEU A 142 3.63 -13.76 -17.00
C LEU A 142 4.10 -13.33 -15.61
N PHE A 143 3.35 -12.46 -14.93
CA PHE A 143 3.62 -12.07 -13.55
C PHE A 143 3.64 -13.29 -12.61
N ARG A 144 2.63 -14.15 -12.67
CA ARG A 144 2.55 -15.37 -11.86
C ARG A 144 3.70 -16.33 -12.13
N GLU A 145 4.09 -16.50 -13.40
CA GLU A 145 5.22 -17.35 -13.78
C GLU A 145 6.57 -16.79 -13.27
N THR A 146 6.70 -15.47 -13.20
CA THR A 146 7.92 -14.80 -12.78
C THR A 146 8.07 -14.76 -11.26
N PHE A 147 6.99 -14.43 -10.54
CA PHE A 147 7.03 -14.11 -9.11
C PHE A 147 6.29 -15.13 -8.23
N ARG A 148 5.95 -16.31 -8.76
CA ARG A 148 5.17 -17.32 -8.03
C ARG A 148 5.78 -17.70 -6.69
N ASP A 149 7.08 -17.86 -6.64
CA ASP A 149 7.77 -18.30 -5.43
C ASP A 149 7.89 -17.16 -4.41
N ASP A 150 7.94 -15.91 -4.86
CA ASP A 150 8.03 -14.73 -3.98
C ASP A 150 6.70 -14.40 -3.31
N VAL A 151 5.60 -14.58 -4.02
CA VAL A 151 4.25 -14.33 -3.46
C VAL A 151 3.86 -15.41 -2.43
N THR A 152 4.44 -16.61 -2.53
CA THR A 152 4.11 -17.77 -1.67
C THR A 152 5.10 -18.02 -0.53
N ARG A 153 6.17 -17.22 -0.41
CA ARG A 153 7.23 -17.44 0.60
C ARG A 153 6.68 -17.50 2.02
N LYS A 154 6.97 -18.62 2.67
CA LYS A 154 6.81 -18.78 4.12
C LYS A 154 8.03 -18.15 4.78
N GLY A 155 7.81 -17.18 5.68
CA GLY A 155 8.87 -16.57 6.48
C GLY A 155 9.48 -17.57 7.45
N SER A 156 10.31 -18.49 6.96
CA SER A 156 11.20 -19.30 7.82
C SER A 156 12.48 -18.50 8.07
N LEU A 157 13.15 -18.77 9.20
CA LEU A 157 14.45 -18.16 9.51
C LEU A 157 15.47 -18.36 8.37
N PHE A 158 15.34 -19.47 7.64
CA PHE A 158 16.16 -19.79 6.47
C PHE A 158 15.83 -18.89 5.27
N ASP A 159 14.57 -18.52 5.09
CA ASP A 159 14.13 -17.62 4.02
C ASP A 159 14.53 -16.16 4.33
N ILE A 160 14.53 -15.76 5.61
CA ILE A 160 15.05 -14.47 6.08
C ILE A 160 16.56 -14.39 5.82
N VAL A 161 17.32 -15.44 6.20
CA VAL A 161 18.77 -15.50 5.96
C VAL A 161 19.08 -15.56 4.47
N LYS A 162 18.27 -16.24 3.69
CA LYS A 162 18.40 -16.32 2.23
C LYS A 162 18.07 -14.96 1.56
N ALA A 163 17.01 -14.29 1.96
CA ALA A 163 16.71 -12.93 1.54
C ALA A 163 17.86 -11.98 1.89
N TYR A 164 18.36 -12.01 3.12
CA TYR A 164 19.45 -11.15 3.57
C TYR A 164 20.79 -11.40 2.84
N ILE A 165 21.08 -12.66 2.46
CA ILE A 165 22.30 -13.02 1.70
C ILE A 165 22.11 -12.73 0.20
N PHE A 166 20.90 -12.89 -0.35
CA PHE A 166 20.64 -12.80 -1.79
C PHE A 166 20.18 -11.42 -2.22
N ASP A 167 19.59 -10.59 -1.35
CA ASP A 167 19.33 -9.18 -1.63
C ASP A 167 20.64 -8.37 -1.74
N TYR A 168 21.72 -8.87 -1.16
CA TYR A 168 23.08 -8.31 -1.33
C TYR A 168 23.81 -8.81 -2.61
N PHE A 169 23.30 -9.88 -3.26
CA PHE A 169 23.86 -10.42 -4.49
C PHE A 169 22.76 -10.45 -5.59
N PRO A 170 22.72 -9.46 -6.49
CA PRO A 170 21.64 -9.28 -7.46
C PRO A 170 21.48 -10.39 -8.52
N PHE A 171 22.23 -11.50 -8.41
CA PHE A 171 22.25 -12.57 -9.40
C PHE A 171 21.53 -13.87 -9.01
N ALA A 172 20.91 -13.96 -7.84
CA ALA A 172 20.48 -15.27 -7.32
C ALA A 172 19.03 -15.37 -6.85
N SER A 173 18.24 -14.32 -6.91
CA SER A 173 16.85 -14.38 -6.47
C SER A 173 15.88 -14.17 -7.62
N SER A 174 14.83 -14.81 -7.54
CA SER A 174 13.44 -14.75 -7.98
C SER A 174 12.95 -13.60 -8.88
N GLY A 175 13.81 -12.70 -9.38
CA GLY A 175 13.41 -11.59 -10.26
C GLY A 175 12.99 -10.31 -9.53
N TYR A 176 13.18 -10.18 -8.22
CA TYR A 176 13.02 -8.90 -7.53
C TYR A 176 14.18 -7.96 -7.89
N ASP A 177 13.84 -6.87 -8.55
CA ASP A 177 14.77 -5.83 -8.96
C ASP A 177 14.77 -4.70 -7.93
N HIS A 178 15.73 -4.78 -7.00
CA HIS A 178 15.84 -3.83 -5.90
C HIS A 178 16.14 -2.40 -6.38
N GLU A 179 16.96 -2.27 -7.40
CA GLU A 179 17.31 -0.95 -7.96
C GLU A 179 16.09 -0.27 -8.57
N THR A 180 15.33 -0.98 -9.43
CA THR A 180 14.07 -0.46 -9.99
C THR A 180 13.06 -0.11 -8.90
N HIS A 181 12.99 -0.91 -7.84
CA HIS A 181 12.11 -0.63 -6.70
C HIS A 181 12.48 0.68 -5.99
N LEU A 182 13.78 0.91 -5.74
CA LEU A 182 14.24 2.15 -5.11
C LEU A 182 14.01 3.37 -6.01
N GLU A 183 14.34 3.27 -7.31
CA GLU A 183 14.12 4.34 -8.29
C GLU A 183 12.64 4.70 -8.39
N SER A 184 11.75 3.71 -8.44
CA SER A 184 10.31 3.93 -8.51
C SER A 184 9.74 4.56 -7.23
N TRP A 185 10.28 4.19 -6.08
CA TRP A 185 9.91 4.83 -4.81
C TRP A 185 10.38 6.27 -4.75
N GLU A 186 11.62 6.54 -5.11
CA GLU A 186 12.16 7.90 -5.17
C GLU A 186 11.31 8.78 -6.09
N GLU A 187 10.95 8.29 -7.27
CA GLU A 187 10.09 9.02 -8.20
C GLU A 187 8.69 9.28 -7.63
N THR A 188 8.12 8.33 -6.89
CA THR A 188 6.84 8.53 -6.18
C THR A 188 6.95 9.65 -5.14
N VAL A 189 8.03 9.67 -4.35
CA VAL A 189 8.30 10.72 -3.36
C VAL A 189 8.45 12.08 -4.04
N MET A 190 9.26 12.14 -5.11
CA MET A 190 9.50 13.38 -5.85
C MET A 190 8.25 13.89 -6.56
N ALA A 191 7.42 13.00 -7.12
CA ALA A 191 6.15 13.40 -7.73
C ALA A 191 5.20 14.03 -6.71
N ALA A 192 5.09 13.45 -5.51
CA ALA A 192 4.32 14.07 -4.43
C ALA A 192 4.84 15.47 -4.09
N ASN A 193 6.15 15.61 -3.87
CA ASN A 193 6.77 16.87 -3.48
C ASN A 193 6.60 17.97 -4.55
N ARG A 194 6.85 17.66 -5.84
CA ARG A 194 6.74 18.62 -6.95
C ARG A 194 5.31 19.14 -7.15
N ASN A 195 4.31 18.36 -6.80
CA ASN A 195 2.92 18.70 -6.99
C ASN A 195 2.27 19.34 -5.76
N TYR A 196 2.97 19.43 -4.62
CA TYR A 196 2.47 20.12 -3.44
C TYR A 196 2.36 21.63 -3.69
N LYS A 197 1.16 22.17 -3.51
CA LYS A 197 0.87 23.61 -3.65
C LYS A 197 0.16 24.10 -2.39
N PRO A 198 0.89 24.74 -1.46
CA PRO A 198 0.30 25.22 -0.20
C PRO A 198 -0.97 26.02 -0.42
N GLY A 199 -2.01 25.70 0.35
CA GLY A 199 -3.32 26.37 0.27
C GLY A 199 -4.16 26.06 -0.98
N GLN A 200 -3.67 25.27 -1.93
CA GLN A 200 -4.36 24.92 -3.18
C GLN A 200 -4.52 23.40 -3.35
N PHE A 201 -3.46 22.65 -3.25
CA PHE A 201 -3.46 21.20 -3.43
C PHE A 201 -2.44 20.55 -2.50
N THR A 202 -2.92 19.66 -1.64
CA THR A 202 -2.07 18.91 -0.71
C THR A 202 -1.74 17.54 -1.28
N THR A 203 -0.46 17.23 -1.40
CA THR A 203 0.01 15.90 -1.72
C THR A 203 0.55 15.20 -0.49
N PHE A 204 0.35 13.90 -0.41
CA PHE A 204 0.98 13.07 0.61
C PHE A 204 1.88 12.04 -0.06
N ILE A 205 3.07 11.85 0.47
CA ILE A 205 3.89 10.70 0.14
C ILE A 205 3.23 9.47 0.77
N GLY A 206 3.00 8.43 -0.02
CA GLY A 206 2.34 7.24 0.47
C GLY A 206 2.69 5.99 -0.34
N TYR A 207 2.34 4.85 0.21
CA TYR A 207 2.42 3.55 -0.46
C TYR A 207 1.44 2.58 0.19
N GLU A 208 1.12 1.48 -0.49
CA GLU A 208 0.34 0.41 0.10
C GLU A 208 1.23 -0.73 0.61
N TRP A 209 1.19 -0.95 1.93
CA TRP A 209 1.71 -2.17 2.53
C TRP A 209 0.76 -3.33 2.28
N THR A 210 1.16 -4.19 1.35
CA THR A 210 0.35 -5.30 0.85
C THR A 210 0.66 -6.56 1.62
N THR A 211 -0.27 -7.03 2.43
CA THR A 211 -0.13 -8.27 3.21
C THR A 211 -1.39 -9.11 3.22
N GLY A 212 -1.25 -10.35 3.63
CA GLY A 212 -2.36 -11.29 3.74
C GLY A 212 -1.92 -12.60 4.35
N THR A 213 -2.90 -13.42 4.71
CA THR A 213 -2.65 -14.80 5.14
C THR A 213 -2.28 -15.66 3.94
N GLN A 214 -1.49 -16.69 4.20
CA GLN A 214 -1.08 -17.66 3.18
C GLN A 214 -2.18 -18.69 2.93
N GLU A 215 -1.98 -19.53 1.91
CA GLU A 215 -2.83 -20.68 1.68
C GLU A 215 -2.97 -21.56 2.93
N PRO A 216 -4.15 -22.11 3.22
CA PRO A 216 -5.39 -22.01 2.43
C PRO A 216 -6.24 -20.77 2.73
N GLU A 217 -5.84 -19.92 3.65
CA GLU A 217 -6.63 -18.79 4.15
C GLU A 217 -6.78 -17.67 3.10
N THR A 218 -5.72 -17.31 2.42
CA THR A 218 -5.64 -16.33 1.32
C THR A 218 -6.51 -15.09 1.51
N ALA A 219 -6.39 -14.45 2.67
CA ALA A 219 -7.14 -13.24 3.00
C ALA A 219 -6.19 -12.05 3.12
N SER A 220 -6.56 -10.94 2.51
CA SER A 220 -5.77 -9.70 2.53
C SER A 220 -6.26 -8.74 3.61
N TYR A 221 -5.34 -7.99 4.21
CA TYR A 221 -5.62 -6.91 5.16
C TYR A 221 -4.57 -5.80 5.03
N HIS A 222 -4.57 -5.17 3.88
CA HIS A 222 -3.60 -4.15 3.46
C HIS A 222 -3.76 -2.83 4.21
N ARG A 223 -2.73 -1.97 4.15
CA ARG A 223 -2.73 -0.62 4.70
C ARG A 223 -2.06 0.36 3.77
N ASN A 224 -2.70 1.50 3.56
CA ASN A 224 -2.02 2.64 2.96
C ASN A 224 -1.23 3.34 4.05
N VAL A 225 0.09 3.41 3.91
CA VAL A 225 0.98 4.17 4.78
C VAL A 225 1.17 5.55 4.17
N ILE A 226 0.87 6.60 4.93
CA ILE A 226 0.91 7.98 4.48
C ILE A 226 1.79 8.78 5.45
N PHE A 227 2.75 9.51 4.89
CA PHE A 227 3.68 10.33 5.67
C PHE A 227 3.18 11.75 5.83
N ASN A 228 3.34 12.30 7.03
CA ASN A 228 3.10 13.70 7.32
C ASN A 228 4.40 14.51 7.14
N SER A 229 5.01 14.38 5.97
CA SER A 229 6.31 15.00 5.68
C SER A 229 6.57 15.03 4.19
N TYR A 230 7.47 15.91 3.76
CA TYR A 230 8.09 15.92 2.42
C TYR A 230 9.33 15.02 2.35
N ILE A 231 9.73 14.42 3.45
CA ILE A 231 10.78 13.41 3.55
C ILE A 231 10.19 12.04 3.82
N ALA A 232 10.80 11.02 3.22
CA ALA A 232 10.41 9.64 3.38
C ALA A 232 11.66 8.76 3.59
N PRO A 233 11.49 7.53 4.12
CA PRO A 233 12.59 6.57 4.15
C PRO A 233 13.02 6.20 2.72
N VAL A 234 14.28 5.79 2.56
CA VAL A 234 14.87 5.42 1.26
C VAL A 234 14.10 4.29 0.55
N ARG A 235 13.37 3.48 1.29
CA ARG A 235 12.46 2.46 0.76
C ARG A 235 11.22 2.30 1.64
N PRO A 236 10.09 1.91 1.06
CA PRO A 236 8.90 1.58 1.83
C PRO A 236 9.08 0.22 2.54
N PHE A 237 8.51 0.09 3.73
CA PHE A 237 8.37 -1.20 4.42
C PHE A 237 7.35 -2.07 3.67
N SER A 238 7.73 -3.26 3.30
CA SER A 238 6.92 -4.16 2.48
C SER A 238 6.70 -5.52 3.15
N ARG A 239 5.89 -6.38 2.52
CA ARG A 239 5.74 -7.77 3.00
C ARG A 239 7.03 -8.59 2.91
N PHE A 240 8.05 -8.13 2.19
CA PHE A 240 9.37 -8.77 2.20
C PHE A 240 10.08 -8.55 3.53
N ASP A 241 9.77 -7.45 4.24
CA ASP A 241 10.29 -7.17 5.58
C ASP A 241 9.49 -7.96 6.61
N SER A 242 8.16 -7.83 6.60
CA SER A 242 7.25 -8.61 7.44
C SER A 242 5.82 -8.64 6.90
N THR A 243 5.09 -9.70 7.25
CA THR A 243 3.65 -9.81 6.99
C THR A 243 2.80 -9.45 8.23
N TYR A 244 3.43 -9.04 9.34
CA TYR A 244 2.75 -8.77 10.59
C TYR A 244 2.53 -7.26 10.79
N PRO A 245 1.31 -6.83 11.12
CA PRO A 245 1.02 -5.40 11.34
C PRO A 245 1.83 -4.79 12.49
N GLU A 246 2.12 -5.59 13.52
CA GLU A 246 2.90 -5.14 14.67
C GLU A 246 4.32 -4.72 14.25
N ASP A 247 4.96 -5.44 13.33
CA ASP A 247 6.29 -5.10 12.81
C ASP A 247 6.23 -3.82 11.95
N LEU A 248 5.16 -3.62 11.18
CA LEU A 248 4.93 -2.36 10.47
C LEU A 248 4.81 -1.20 11.47
N TRP A 249 4.04 -1.36 12.55
CA TRP A 249 3.90 -0.31 13.56
C TRP A 249 5.20 -0.03 14.30
N ASP A 250 6.00 -1.04 14.59
CA ASP A 250 7.35 -0.88 15.17
C ASP A 250 8.25 -0.06 14.25
N TRP A 251 8.23 -0.34 12.96
CA TRP A 251 8.97 0.42 11.96
C TRP A 251 8.48 1.88 11.89
N MET A 252 7.17 2.11 11.88
CA MET A 252 6.58 3.47 11.88
C MET A 252 6.95 4.24 13.15
N ASP A 253 6.91 3.59 14.32
CA ASP A 253 7.30 4.20 15.59
C ASP A 253 8.79 4.55 15.61
N ASN A 254 9.65 3.73 15.02
CA ASN A 254 11.08 4.01 14.87
C ASN A 254 11.34 5.21 13.94
N LEU A 255 10.59 5.35 12.84
CA LEU A 255 10.65 6.54 11.97
C LEU A 255 10.18 7.80 12.71
N ARG A 256 9.09 7.70 13.47
CA ARG A 256 8.54 8.82 14.27
C ARG A 256 9.56 9.32 15.27
N ASN A 257 10.32 8.42 15.92
CA ASN A 257 11.42 8.79 16.83
C ASN A 257 12.56 9.55 16.12
N LYS A 258 12.61 9.48 14.77
CA LYS A 258 13.55 10.23 13.92
C LYS A 258 12.95 11.47 13.26
N GLY A 259 11.70 11.79 13.62
CA GLY A 259 11.00 12.97 13.12
C GLY A 259 10.18 12.74 11.85
N ILE A 260 10.05 11.50 11.37
CA ILE A 260 9.22 11.15 10.22
C ILE A 260 7.93 10.52 10.73
N ASP A 261 6.87 11.31 10.81
CA ASP A 261 5.56 10.83 11.27
C ASP A 261 4.74 10.27 10.12
N SER A 262 3.93 9.25 10.43
CA SER A 262 3.08 8.57 9.46
C SER A 262 1.86 7.95 10.12
N ILE A 263 0.84 7.66 9.31
CA ILE A 263 -0.31 6.84 9.68
C ILE A 263 -0.46 5.70 8.70
N ALA A 264 -1.05 4.60 9.16
CA ALA A 264 -1.49 3.49 8.31
C ALA A 264 -3.02 3.44 8.27
N ILE A 265 -3.59 3.33 7.07
CA ILE A 265 -5.04 3.28 6.84
C ILE A 265 -5.41 1.87 6.41
N LEU A 266 -5.94 1.09 7.35
CA LEU A 266 -6.47 -0.24 7.04
C LEU A 266 -7.65 -0.12 6.07
N HIS A 267 -7.64 -0.93 5.02
CA HIS A 267 -8.73 -0.97 4.05
C HIS A 267 -9.13 -2.39 3.68
N ASN A 268 -10.23 -2.53 2.94
CA ASN A 268 -10.75 -3.83 2.50
C ASN A 268 -10.95 -4.84 3.64
N SER A 269 -11.28 -4.37 4.84
CA SER A 269 -11.46 -5.27 5.98
C SER A 269 -12.57 -6.30 5.77
N ASN A 270 -13.58 -5.98 4.95
CA ASN A 270 -14.62 -6.90 4.51
C ASN A 270 -14.08 -8.20 3.87
N GLY A 271 -12.95 -8.12 3.18
CA GLY A 271 -12.27 -9.26 2.52
C GLY A 271 -11.18 -9.93 3.36
N SER A 272 -11.00 -9.54 4.62
CA SER A 272 -9.89 -9.99 5.48
C SER A 272 -10.06 -11.35 6.15
N ASN A 273 -11.21 -11.99 5.98
CA ASN A 273 -11.57 -13.26 6.65
C ASN A 273 -11.41 -13.21 8.18
N GLY A 274 -11.74 -12.08 8.80
CA GLY A 274 -11.66 -11.87 10.25
C GLY A 274 -10.32 -11.35 10.76
N ASN A 275 -9.31 -11.19 9.90
CA ASN A 275 -7.95 -10.80 10.31
C ASN A 275 -7.77 -9.29 10.50
N ALA A 276 -8.71 -8.46 10.02
CA ALA A 276 -8.62 -7.01 10.15
C ALA A 276 -8.76 -6.51 11.59
N PHE A 277 -9.66 -7.15 12.34
CA PHE A 277 -9.97 -6.78 13.72
C PHE A 277 -9.85 -8.00 14.67
N PRO A 278 -8.62 -8.50 14.90
CA PRO A 278 -8.37 -9.71 15.69
C PRO A 278 -8.67 -9.50 17.18
N ASN A 279 -8.66 -10.61 17.96
CA ASN A 279 -8.74 -10.63 19.41
C ASN A 279 -7.35 -10.82 20.06
N THR A 280 -6.34 -11.12 19.26
CA THR A 280 -4.99 -11.47 19.69
C THR A 280 -3.97 -10.72 18.85
N TYR A 281 -2.76 -10.62 19.35
CA TYR A 281 -1.58 -10.37 18.51
C TYR A 281 -1.45 -11.45 17.43
N THR A 282 -0.63 -11.19 16.42
CA THR A 282 -0.33 -12.18 15.39
C THR A 282 0.31 -13.45 15.94
N ASP A 283 1.05 -13.36 17.05
CA ASP A 283 1.64 -14.50 17.76
C ASP A 283 0.67 -15.28 18.66
N GLY A 284 -0.60 -14.88 18.70
CA GLY A 284 -1.67 -15.51 19.49
C GLY A 284 -1.82 -15.00 20.92
N ARG A 285 -0.95 -14.13 21.42
CA ARG A 285 -1.14 -13.48 22.72
C ARG A 285 -2.43 -12.62 22.74
N PRO A 286 -3.15 -12.57 23.85
CA PRO A 286 -4.29 -11.67 23.97
C PRO A 286 -3.89 -10.20 23.81
N ILE A 287 -4.71 -9.43 23.09
CA ILE A 287 -4.55 -7.97 23.01
C ILE A 287 -4.52 -7.38 24.43
N ASP A 288 -3.62 -6.46 24.66
CA ASP A 288 -3.41 -5.71 25.89
C ASP A 288 -3.42 -4.18 25.65
N GLN A 289 -3.07 -3.41 26.69
CA GLN A 289 -3.02 -1.96 26.63
C GLN A 289 -1.93 -1.47 25.67
N ASP A 290 -0.80 -2.17 25.56
CA ASP A 290 0.33 -1.77 24.72
C ASP A 290 -0.03 -1.92 23.24
N TYR A 291 -0.59 -3.07 22.83
CA TYR A 291 -1.15 -3.29 21.50
C TYR A 291 -2.17 -2.19 21.16
N SER A 292 -3.11 -1.94 22.08
CA SER A 292 -4.18 -0.98 21.84
C SER A 292 -3.63 0.44 21.63
N SER A 293 -2.62 0.84 22.42
CA SER A 293 -1.98 2.14 22.30
C SER A 293 -1.16 2.27 21.03
N GLN A 294 -0.40 1.24 20.69
CA GLN A 294 0.43 1.22 19.47
C GLN A 294 -0.44 1.25 18.22
N ARG A 295 -1.47 0.40 18.15
CA ARG A 295 -2.39 0.38 17.02
C ARG A 295 -3.07 1.73 16.82
N MET A 296 -3.61 2.33 17.88
CA MET A 296 -4.32 3.61 17.76
C MET A 296 -3.40 4.79 17.40
N ARG A 297 -2.12 4.72 17.73
CA ARG A 297 -1.12 5.70 17.32
C ARG A 297 -0.82 5.57 15.81
N ASN A 298 -0.76 4.35 15.28
CA ASN A 298 -0.38 4.07 13.91
C ASN A 298 -1.57 3.92 12.96
N GLU A 299 -2.74 3.41 13.44
CA GLU A 299 -3.97 3.23 12.66
C GLU A 299 -5.13 4.06 13.25
N PRO A 300 -5.05 5.42 13.27
CA PRO A 300 -6.09 6.26 13.86
C PRO A 300 -7.37 6.36 13.02
N ILE A 301 -7.32 5.98 11.74
CA ILE A 301 -8.43 5.96 10.80
C ILE A 301 -8.44 4.68 9.99
N ILE A 302 -9.61 4.31 9.47
CA ILE A 302 -9.78 3.20 8.53
C ILE A 302 -10.57 3.64 7.32
N GLU A 303 -10.35 2.99 6.19
CA GLU A 303 -11.16 3.15 4.99
C GLU A 303 -12.43 2.29 5.11
N ILE A 304 -13.59 2.97 5.18
CA ILE A 304 -14.87 2.32 5.45
C ILE A 304 -15.54 1.78 4.19
N ALA A 305 -15.24 2.35 3.04
CA ALA A 305 -15.82 1.95 1.75
C ALA A 305 -14.92 2.38 0.59
N GLN A 306 -14.95 1.59 -0.47
CA GLN A 306 -14.29 1.83 -1.75
C GLN A 306 -14.90 0.94 -2.84
N GLN A 307 -14.37 0.92 -4.07
CA GLN A 307 -14.93 0.14 -5.18
C GLN A 307 -15.06 -1.38 -4.91
N LYS A 308 -14.25 -1.94 -4.00
CA LYS A 308 -14.30 -3.37 -3.61
C LYS A 308 -15.27 -3.61 -2.44
N GLY A 309 -16.27 -2.74 -2.24
CA GLY A 309 -17.35 -2.87 -1.27
C GLY A 309 -17.16 -2.10 0.03
N GLN A 310 -18.20 -2.09 0.85
CA GLN A 310 -18.17 -1.44 2.16
C GLN A 310 -17.64 -2.39 3.25
N SER A 311 -17.03 -1.81 4.25
CA SER A 311 -16.47 -2.47 5.43
C SER A 311 -17.19 -2.06 6.73
N GLU A 312 -18.35 -1.39 6.65
CA GLU A 312 -19.08 -0.90 7.81
C GLU A 312 -19.70 -2.03 8.61
N THR A 313 -20.58 -2.82 7.97
CA THR A 313 -21.27 -3.94 8.60
C THR A 313 -21.72 -5.00 7.60
N HIS A 314 -22.24 -6.12 8.13
CA HIS A 314 -22.74 -7.24 7.34
C HIS A 314 -24.10 -7.68 7.89
N PRO A 315 -25.09 -8.19 7.08
CA PRO A 315 -26.40 -8.63 7.57
C PRO A 315 -26.34 -9.67 8.70
N LYS A 316 -25.32 -10.53 8.70
CA LYS A 316 -25.12 -11.51 9.79
C LYS A 316 -24.72 -10.87 11.13
N LEU A 317 -24.13 -9.67 11.10
CA LEU A 317 -23.70 -8.91 12.28
C LEU A 317 -24.73 -7.86 12.69
N SER A 318 -25.54 -7.40 11.74
CA SER A 318 -26.58 -6.37 11.94
C SER A 318 -27.89 -6.82 11.29
N PRO A 319 -28.56 -7.87 11.79
CA PRO A 319 -29.73 -8.48 11.12
C PRO A 319 -30.95 -7.55 11.09
N ASN A 320 -31.01 -6.55 11.96
CA ASN A 320 -32.12 -5.59 12.05
C ASN A 320 -31.86 -4.30 11.26
N ASP A 321 -30.72 -4.17 10.58
CA ASP A 321 -30.38 -3.03 9.75
C ASP A 321 -30.73 -3.31 8.29
N PRO A 322 -31.74 -2.64 7.72
CA PRO A 322 -32.17 -2.86 6.34
C PRO A 322 -31.10 -2.49 5.30
N TRP A 323 -30.12 -1.65 5.69
CA TRP A 323 -29.03 -1.21 4.82
C TRP A 323 -27.76 -2.06 4.94
N ALA A 324 -27.71 -3.01 5.88
CA ALA A 324 -26.54 -3.84 6.11
C ALA A 324 -26.09 -4.64 4.88
N SER A 325 -26.96 -4.83 3.89
CA SER A 325 -26.65 -5.54 2.64
C SER A 325 -26.19 -4.61 1.50
N TYR A 326 -26.18 -3.28 1.72
CA TYR A 326 -25.79 -2.34 0.66
C TYR A 326 -24.29 -2.44 0.36
N ALA A 327 -23.95 -2.44 -0.93
CA ALA A 327 -22.57 -2.45 -1.44
C ALA A 327 -21.65 -3.52 -0.82
N ILE A 328 -22.20 -4.70 -0.47
CA ILE A 328 -21.40 -5.81 0.06
C ILE A 328 -20.58 -6.48 -1.04
N LEU A 329 -19.29 -6.67 -0.76
CA LEU A 329 -18.45 -7.65 -1.43
C LEU A 329 -17.88 -8.59 -0.36
N ASN A 330 -18.43 -9.80 -0.27
CA ASN A 330 -18.21 -10.73 0.83
C ASN A 330 -17.19 -11.84 0.51
N THR A 331 -16.37 -11.67 -0.52
CA THR A 331 -15.33 -12.61 -0.89
C THR A 331 -13.97 -12.18 -0.34
N ARG A 332 -13.06 -13.14 -0.17
CA ARG A 332 -11.68 -12.87 0.25
C ARG A 332 -10.93 -12.15 -0.85
N LYS A 333 -10.10 -11.17 -0.50
CA LYS A 333 -9.34 -10.40 -1.50
C LYS A 333 -8.26 -11.23 -2.20
N GLY A 334 -7.58 -12.11 -1.50
CA GLY A 334 -6.59 -13.01 -2.10
C GLY A 334 -7.20 -14.16 -2.92
N ASN A 335 -8.46 -14.51 -2.67
CA ASN A 335 -9.16 -15.58 -3.37
C ASN A 335 -10.67 -15.31 -3.45
N ILE A 336 -11.10 -14.72 -4.54
CA ILE A 336 -12.50 -14.34 -4.78
C ILE A 336 -13.50 -15.52 -4.87
N GLN A 337 -13.02 -16.75 -4.95
CA GLN A 337 -13.87 -17.94 -4.92
C GLN A 337 -14.28 -18.33 -3.50
N LEU A 338 -13.62 -17.78 -2.49
CA LEU A 338 -13.90 -18.06 -1.08
C LEU A 338 -14.62 -16.89 -0.42
N TYR A 339 -15.58 -17.22 0.45
CA TYR A 339 -16.25 -16.20 1.26
C TYR A 339 -15.37 -15.76 2.42
N SER A 340 -15.44 -14.46 2.72
CA SER A 340 -14.82 -13.86 3.90
C SER A 340 -15.69 -14.08 5.13
N SER A 341 -15.10 -14.39 6.28
CA SER A 341 -15.79 -14.41 7.56
C SER A 341 -16.27 -13.00 7.91
N PRO A 342 -17.54 -12.77 8.24
CA PRO A 342 -17.98 -11.45 8.69
C PRO A 342 -17.39 -11.04 10.04
N SER A 343 -17.29 -11.96 11.00
CA SER A 343 -16.73 -11.64 12.32
C SER A 343 -15.24 -11.30 12.24
N GLY A 344 -14.85 -10.18 12.83
CA GLY A 344 -13.50 -9.63 12.75
C GLY A 344 -13.18 -8.89 11.45
N SER A 345 -14.17 -8.71 10.55
CA SER A 345 -13.99 -8.08 9.25
C SER A 345 -14.69 -6.72 9.09
N TYR A 346 -15.56 -6.33 10.01
CA TYR A 346 -16.40 -5.14 9.86
C TYR A 346 -16.26 -4.16 11.02
N ALA A 347 -16.27 -2.87 10.66
CA ALA A 347 -15.97 -1.77 11.57
C ALA A 347 -16.95 -1.66 12.74
N ARG A 348 -18.25 -1.86 12.52
CA ARG A 348 -19.28 -1.74 13.57
C ARG A 348 -19.08 -2.77 14.68
N GLU A 349 -18.72 -4.02 14.33
CA GLU A 349 -18.35 -5.06 15.29
C GLU A 349 -17.02 -4.71 15.99
N ALA A 350 -16.04 -4.18 15.26
CA ALA A 350 -14.76 -3.80 15.81
C ALA A 350 -14.88 -2.69 16.87
N LEU A 351 -15.73 -1.67 16.64
CA LEU A 351 -16.02 -0.63 17.64
C LEU A 351 -16.61 -1.22 18.93
N GLN A 352 -17.55 -2.17 18.82
CA GLN A 352 -18.13 -2.86 19.98
C GLN A 352 -17.07 -3.69 20.73
N LYS A 353 -16.23 -4.42 19.98
CA LYS A 353 -15.11 -5.19 20.53
C LYS A 353 -14.11 -4.28 21.28
N GLY A 354 -13.77 -3.14 20.69
CA GLY A 354 -12.88 -2.17 21.34
C GLY A 354 -13.43 -1.63 22.66
N LEU A 355 -14.74 -1.38 22.76
CA LEU A 355 -15.38 -0.98 24.01
C LEU A 355 -15.35 -2.12 25.05
N ALA A 356 -15.54 -3.37 24.63
CA ALA A 356 -15.45 -4.53 25.53
C ALA A 356 -14.02 -4.69 26.08
N LEU A 357 -13.01 -4.64 25.23
CA LEU A 357 -11.59 -4.71 25.62
C LEU A 357 -11.23 -3.58 26.60
N LYS A 358 -11.71 -2.36 26.37
CA LYS A 358 -11.50 -1.24 27.30
C LYS A 358 -12.09 -1.52 28.66
N LYS A 359 -13.28 -2.12 28.74
CA LYS A 359 -13.92 -2.51 30.01
C LYS A 359 -13.10 -3.55 30.78
N GLU A 360 -12.34 -4.37 30.07
CA GLU A 360 -11.42 -5.37 30.61
C GLU A 360 -10.01 -4.80 30.97
N ASN A 361 -9.83 -3.49 30.91
CA ASN A 361 -8.54 -2.79 31.11
C ASN A 361 -7.44 -3.21 30.10
N ARG A 362 -7.83 -3.60 28.89
CA ARG A 362 -6.93 -4.00 27.79
C ARG A 362 -6.74 -2.92 26.74
N GLY A 363 -7.25 -1.70 27.00
CA GLY A 363 -7.28 -0.59 26.04
C GLY A 363 -8.40 -0.74 25.00
N ASN A 364 -8.42 0.19 24.04
CA ASN A 364 -9.35 0.12 22.90
C ASN A 364 -8.57 0.28 21.59
N PRO A 365 -8.25 -0.83 20.88
CA PRO A 365 -7.47 -0.79 19.66
C PRO A 365 -8.31 -0.40 18.43
N TYR A 366 -9.59 -0.10 18.59
CA TYR A 366 -10.57 0.14 17.53
C TYR A 366 -11.32 1.46 17.69
N LYS A 367 -10.70 2.46 18.31
CA LYS A 367 -11.24 3.83 18.45
C LYS A 367 -10.85 4.71 17.25
N PHE A 368 -10.96 4.20 16.06
CA PHE A 368 -10.57 4.88 14.83
C PHE A 368 -11.67 5.80 14.27
N GLY A 369 -11.26 6.77 13.46
CA GLY A 369 -12.13 7.52 12.55
C GLY A 369 -12.29 6.81 11.20
N PHE A 370 -13.02 7.45 10.28
CA PHE A 370 -13.36 6.86 8.98
C PHE A 370 -12.97 7.79 7.84
N ILE A 371 -12.52 7.18 6.73
CA ILE A 371 -12.36 7.83 5.43
C ILE A 371 -12.98 6.94 4.35
N GLY A 372 -13.46 7.53 3.26
CA GLY A 372 -13.75 6.82 2.02
C GLY A 372 -12.67 7.15 1.00
N SER A 373 -12.26 6.18 0.21
CA SER A 373 -11.30 6.34 -0.88
C SER A 373 -11.71 5.48 -2.07
N SER A 374 -11.04 5.62 -3.20
CA SER A 374 -11.49 4.94 -4.42
C SER A 374 -10.88 3.56 -4.63
N ASP A 375 -9.60 3.37 -4.30
CA ASP A 375 -8.80 2.20 -4.68
C ASP A 375 -8.80 2.01 -6.22
N VAL A 376 -8.74 3.13 -6.96
CA VAL A 376 -8.70 3.08 -8.41
C VAL A 376 -7.35 2.57 -8.91
N HIS A 377 -7.40 1.83 -10.01
CA HIS A 377 -6.22 1.20 -10.62
C HIS A 377 -5.94 1.74 -12.02
N ASN A 378 -6.29 3.00 -12.27
CA ASN A 378 -6.09 3.67 -13.56
C ASN A 378 -5.36 5.02 -13.43
N ALA A 379 -4.85 5.33 -12.25
CA ALA A 379 -4.14 6.57 -11.91
C ALA A 379 -5.00 7.86 -12.01
N ALA A 380 -6.33 7.72 -12.13
CA ALA A 380 -7.20 8.86 -12.41
C ALA A 380 -8.55 8.77 -11.68
#